data_a5d7a9b2239919e07b1dbfd94898468c
#
_entry.id   a5d7a9b2239919e07b1dbfd94898468c
#
_cell.length_a   1.000
_cell.length_b   1.000
_cell.length_c   1.000
_cell.angle_alpha   90.00
_cell.angle_beta   90.00
_cell.angle_gamma   90.00
#
_symmetry.space_group_name_H-M   'P 1'
#
loop_
_entity.id
_entity.type
_entity.pdbx_description
1 polymer ?
#
loop_
_entity_poly.entity_id
_entity_poly.type
_entity_poly.pdbx_seq_one_letter_code
_entity_poly.pdbx_strand_id
1 'polypeptide(L)'
;MVIMNNAPMVQSHHCKDTFLLDKLGVSRETCEKLHYYYCILSEWNTKVNLVSRKSIESSWQRHFLDSSQLWLYAPQNAKTWLDFGSGGGFPGLVISIIAQELNPQLKVILVEKNKKKAFFLEQVSLKLSLNVCLFCSKVEDVKPQKADVISARAFGALRRLIEIAYMHKNDKTISLFPKGKTFSLEIKESLVYWEFEMRQISNLLSLDSSILEIRNIKVAQ
;
A
#
# COMPACT_ATOMS: atom_id res chain seq x y z
N MET A 1 21.49 -30.77 -7.66
CA MET A 1 22.32 -29.80 -8.41
C MET A 1 21.34 -28.84 -9.08
N VAL A 2 20.96 -27.77 -8.38
CA VAL A 2 19.97 -26.78 -8.84
C VAL A 2 20.76 -25.67 -9.49
N ILE A 3 20.53 -25.48 -10.78
CA ILE A 3 21.16 -24.43 -11.59
C ILE A 3 20.55 -23.10 -11.16
N MET A 4 21.34 -22.29 -10.45
CA MET A 4 21.04 -20.87 -10.24
C MET A 4 21.23 -20.14 -11.58
N ASN A 5 20.13 -19.87 -12.27
CA ASN A 5 20.14 -19.01 -13.45
C ASN A 5 20.47 -17.58 -13.02
N ASN A 6 21.56 -17.06 -13.59
CA ASN A 6 22.05 -15.70 -13.48
C ASN A 6 20.94 -14.68 -13.78
N ALA A 7 20.40 -14.05 -12.74
CA ALA A 7 19.68 -12.80 -12.90
C ALA A 7 20.69 -11.74 -13.38
N PRO A 8 20.38 -10.91 -14.39
CA PRO A 8 21.29 -9.86 -14.82
C PRO A 8 21.54 -8.90 -13.64
N MET A 9 22.81 -8.64 -13.36
CA MET A 9 23.22 -7.59 -12.42
C MET A 9 22.70 -6.25 -12.96
N VAL A 10 21.57 -5.79 -12.44
CA VAL A 10 21.04 -4.47 -12.73
C VAL A 10 21.92 -3.45 -12.02
N GLN A 11 22.59 -2.63 -12.82
CA GLN A 11 23.49 -1.57 -12.37
C GLN A 11 22.81 -0.67 -11.32
N SER A 12 23.55 -0.37 -10.26
CA SER A 12 23.20 0.29 -9.02
C SER A 12 22.75 1.77 -9.10
N HIS A 13 21.91 2.14 -10.06
CA HIS A 13 21.55 3.55 -10.25
C HIS A 13 20.37 4.07 -9.41
N HIS A 14 19.65 3.20 -8.67
CA HIS A 14 18.46 3.58 -7.90
C HIS A 14 18.67 3.66 -6.38
N CYS A 15 19.87 3.38 -5.89
CA CYS A 15 20.16 3.42 -4.46
C CYS A 15 20.43 4.84 -3.90
N LYS A 16 20.14 5.91 -4.65
CA LYS A 16 20.44 7.27 -4.19
C LYS A 16 19.38 7.90 -3.27
N ASP A 17 18.15 7.36 -3.22
CA ASP A 17 17.09 7.87 -2.36
C ASP A 17 16.66 6.82 -1.33
N THR A 18 17.59 6.37 -0.49
CA THR A 18 17.32 5.41 0.59
C THR A 18 16.89 6.08 1.89
N PHE A 19 16.97 7.40 2.00
CA PHE A 19 16.70 8.16 3.23
C PHE A 19 15.47 7.67 4.01
N LEU A 20 14.36 7.39 3.31
CA LEU A 20 13.15 6.92 3.98
C LEU A 20 13.28 5.46 4.46
N LEU A 21 13.92 4.60 3.69
CA LEU A 21 14.17 3.20 4.07
C LEU A 21 15.16 3.13 5.23
N ASP A 22 16.19 3.98 5.23
CA ASP A 22 17.12 4.14 6.34
C ASP A 22 16.40 4.63 7.60
N LYS A 23 15.47 5.58 7.46
CA LYS A 23 14.60 6.06 8.56
C LYS A 23 13.70 4.96 9.12
N LEU A 24 13.26 4.02 8.28
CA LEU A 24 12.50 2.85 8.72
C LEU A 24 13.39 1.81 9.44
N GLY A 25 14.70 1.89 9.27
CA GLY A 25 15.65 0.95 9.84
C GLY A 25 15.61 -0.43 9.16
N VAL A 26 15.17 -0.51 7.91
CA VAL A 26 15.16 -1.79 7.18
C VAL A 26 16.54 -2.15 6.65
N SER A 27 16.81 -3.46 6.59
CA SER A 27 18.08 -4.00 6.13
C SER A 27 18.26 -3.83 4.62
N ARG A 28 19.50 -4.04 4.17
CA ARG A 28 19.83 -4.11 2.75
C ARG A 28 19.03 -5.20 2.03
N GLU A 29 18.78 -6.33 2.69
CA GLU A 29 17.99 -7.44 2.12
C GLU A 29 16.57 -6.99 1.79
N THR A 30 15.90 -6.24 2.66
CA THR A 30 14.57 -5.67 2.41
C THR A 30 14.61 -4.66 1.26
N CYS A 31 15.64 -3.82 1.16
CA CYS A 31 15.85 -2.93 0.01
C CYS A 31 16.01 -3.71 -1.30
N GLU A 32 16.76 -4.81 -1.29
CA GLU A 32 16.95 -5.68 -2.46
C GLU A 32 15.63 -6.36 -2.89
N LYS A 33 14.77 -6.77 -1.94
CA LYS A 33 13.42 -7.29 -2.24
C LYS A 33 12.52 -6.23 -2.87
N LEU A 34 12.52 -5.00 -2.35
CA LEU A 34 11.79 -3.88 -2.95
C LEU A 34 12.28 -3.60 -4.38
N HIS A 35 13.58 -3.68 -4.60
CA HIS A 35 14.17 -3.48 -5.93
C HIS A 35 13.82 -4.62 -6.89
N TYR A 36 13.82 -5.85 -6.42
CA TYR A 36 13.37 -7.00 -7.20
C TYR A 36 11.89 -6.87 -7.60
N TYR A 37 11.05 -6.43 -6.65
CA TYR A 37 9.65 -6.12 -6.98
C TYR A 37 9.53 -5.02 -8.05
N TYR A 38 10.35 -3.97 -7.97
CA TYR A 38 10.41 -2.92 -9.00
C TYR A 38 10.75 -3.48 -10.38
N CYS A 39 11.70 -4.40 -10.48
CA CYS A 39 12.07 -5.05 -11.75
C CYS A 39 10.89 -5.86 -12.30
N ILE A 40 10.23 -6.66 -11.46
CA ILE A 40 9.04 -7.44 -11.87
C ILE A 40 7.92 -6.50 -12.33
N LEU A 41 7.65 -5.43 -11.58
CA LEU A 41 6.63 -4.43 -11.94
C LEU A 41 6.91 -3.81 -13.31
N SER A 42 8.16 -3.43 -13.56
CA SER A 42 8.58 -2.81 -14.82
C SER A 42 8.38 -3.75 -16.01
N GLU A 43 8.74 -5.03 -15.87
CA GLU A 43 8.51 -6.05 -16.88
C GLU A 43 7.01 -6.25 -17.14
N TRP A 44 6.21 -6.44 -16.09
CA TRP A 44 4.79 -6.70 -16.21
C TRP A 44 4.00 -5.50 -16.75
N ASN A 45 4.42 -4.28 -16.43
CA ASN A 45 3.74 -3.06 -16.87
C ASN A 45 3.76 -2.87 -18.39
N THR A 46 4.62 -3.58 -19.11
CA THR A 46 4.61 -3.61 -20.58
C THR A 46 3.38 -4.34 -21.14
N LYS A 47 2.80 -5.26 -20.35
CA LYS A 47 1.68 -6.15 -20.74
C LYS A 47 0.37 -5.83 -20.02
N VAL A 48 0.49 -5.34 -18.79
CA VAL A 48 -0.66 -5.01 -17.92
C VAL A 48 -0.46 -3.61 -17.37
N ASN A 49 -1.42 -2.70 -17.55
CA ASN A 49 -1.35 -1.34 -17.00
C ASN A 49 -1.48 -1.37 -15.46
N LEU A 50 -0.38 -1.65 -14.78
CA LEU A 50 -0.29 -1.68 -13.32
C LEU A 50 -0.15 -0.28 -12.75
N VAL A 51 0.70 0.53 -13.37
CA VAL A 51 0.92 1.94 -13.09
C VAL A 51 0.95 2.72 -14.41
N SER A 52 0.71 4.05 -14.37
CA SER A 52 0.72 4.86 -15.59
C SER A 52 2.11 4.89 -16.24
N ARG A 53 2.16 4.96 -17.58
CA ARG A 53 3.44 5.03 -18.32
C ARG A 53 4.31 6.21 -17.87
N LYS A 54 3.71 7.36 -17.57
CA LYS A 54 4.42 8.54 -17.06
C LYS A 54 5.00 8.36 -15.66
N SER A 55 4.49 7.41 -14.88
CA SER A 55 4.94 7.17 -13.51
C SER A 55 5.98 6.05 -13.39
N ILE A 56 6.30 5.34 -14.48
CA ILE A 56 7.23 4.21 -14.41
C ILE A 56 8.67 4.69 -14.12
N GLU A 57 9.11 5.76 -14.78
CA GLU A 57 10.47 6.33 -14.60
C GLU A 57 10.67 6.89 -13.18
N SER A 58 9.59 7.42 -12.58
CA SER A 58 9.56 7.95 -11.22
C SER A 58 8.89 6.99 -10.22
N SER A 59 8.68 5.72 -10.60
CA SER A 59 7.88 4.80 -9.79
C SER A 59 8.54 4.46 -8.46
N TRP A 60 9.87 4.48 -8.39
CA TRP A 60 10.58 4.27 -7.13
C TRP A 60 10.15 5.29 -6.06
N GLN A 61 10.23 6.58 -6.35
CA GLN A 61 9.81 7.63 -5.44
C GLN A 61 8.29 7.67 -5.26
N ARG A 62 7.54 7.68 -6.37
CA ARG A 62 6.09 7.90 -6.36
C ARG A 62 5.27 6.73 -5.87
N HIS A 63 5.82 5.50 -5.91
CA HIS A 63 5.08 4.32 -5.52
C HIS A 63 5.76 3.58 -4.38
N PHE A 64 7.04 3.25 -4.49
CA PHE A 64 7.72 2.47 -3.45
C PHE A 64 7.96 3.28 -2.19
N LEU A 65 8.69 4.40 -2.30
CA LEU A 65 8.96 5.24 -1.14
C LEU A 65 7.69 5.90 -0.59
N ASP A 66 6.79 6.34 -1.48
CA ASP A 66 5.49 6.90 -1.05
C ASP A 66 4.65 5.89 -0.26
N SER A 67 4.70 4.61 -0.63
CA SER A 67 4.01 3.55 0.11
C SER A 67 4.72 3.20 1.43
N SER A 68 6.05 3.17 1.44
CA SER A 68 6.83 2.77 2.61
C SER A 68 6.64 3.72 3.79
N GLN A 69 6.41 5.03 3.55
CA GLN A 69 6.20 6.00 4.62
C GLN A 69 4.96 5.68 5.48
N LEU A 70 3.98 4.94 4.96
CA LEU A 70 2.80 4.56 5.74
C LEU A 70 3.16 3.68 6.94
N TRP A 71 4.26 2.93 6.86
CA TRP A 71 4.75 2.11 7.96
C TRP A 71 5.04 2.93 9.22
N LEU A 72 5.51 4.18 9.07
CA LEU A 72 5.82 5.07 10.19
C LEU A 72 4.61 5.41 11.07
N TYR A 73 3.41 5.24 10.55
CA TYR A 73 2.16 5.63 11.20
C TYR A 73 1.31 4.43 11.61
N ALA A 74 1.75 3.24 11.29
CA ALA A 74 1.07 2.00 11.68
C ALA A 74 1.45 1.59 13.12
N PRO A 75 0.53 0.98 13.89
CA PRO A 75 0.87 0.37 15.16
C PRO A 75 1.90 -0.75 14.97
N GLN A 76 2.96 -0.74 15.77
CA GLN A 76 4.03 -1.77 15.68
C GLN A 76 3.53 -3.19 15.93
N ASN A 77 2.46 -3.34 16.70
CA ASN A 77 1.84 -4.63 17.03
C ASN A 77 0.63 -4.96 16.15
N ALA A 78 0.43 -4.27 15.02
CA ALA A 78 -0.62 -4.59 14.07
C ALA A 78 -0.49 -6.04 13.58
N LYS A 79 -1.61 -6.76 13.52
CA LYS A 79 -1.67 -8.16 13.05
C LYS A 79 -2.27 -8.27 11.66
N THR A 80 -3.09 -7.30 11.27
CA THR A 80 -3.82 -7.33 10.00
C THR A 80 -3.78 -5.96 9.33
N TRP A 81 -3.30 -5.94 8.10
CA TRP A 81 -3.32 -4.77 7.22
C TRP A 81 -4.17 -5.07 5.99
N LEU A 82 -5.25 -4.33 5.80
CA LEU A 82 -6.09 -4.42 4.62
C LEU A 82 -5.72 -3.30 3.64
N ASP A 83 -5.36 -3.67 2.42
CA ASP A 83 -5.16 -2.76 1.30
C ASP A 83 -6.18 -3.05 0.21
N PHE A 84 -7.08 -2.12 -0.08
CA PHE A 84 -8.11 -2.33 -1.08
C PHE A 84 -7.91 -1.47 -2.32
N GLY A 85 -8.23 -2.08 -3.48
CA GLY A 85 -7.88 -1.51 -4.78
C GLY A 85 -6.38 -1.52 -5.03
N SER A 86 -5.72 -2.61 -4.61
CA SER A 86 -4.25 -2.70 -4.54
C SER A 86 -3.53 -2.47 -5.87
N GLY A 87 -4.21 -2.67 -7.00
CA GLY A 87 -3.70 -2.32 -8.33
C GLY A 87 -2.36 -2.98 -8.66
N GLY A 88 -1.33 -2.17 -8.79
CA GLY A 88 0.06 -2.63 -8.94
C GLY A 88 0.73 -3.04 -7.62
N GLY A 89 -0.02 -3.18 -6.51
CA GLY A 89 0.49 -3.60 -5.20
C GLY A 89 0.89 -2.45 -4.26
N PHE A 90 0.30 -1.27 -4.46
CA PHE A 90 0.64 -0.08 -3.69
C PHE A 90 -0.54 0.44 -2.86
N PRO A 91 -0.38 0.56 -1.54
CA PRO A 91 0.85 0.33 -0.77
C PRO A 91 1.08 -1.13 -0.33
N GLY A 92 0.10 -2.02 -0.44
CA GLY A 92 0.03 -3.29 0.25
C GLY A 92 1.25 -4.22 0.10
N LEU A 93 1.79 -4.44 -1.13
CA LEU A 93 2.98 -5.30 -1.30
C LEU A 93 4.24 -4.66 -0.71
N VAL A 94 4.41 -3.34 -0.80
CA VAL A 94 5.54 -2.63 -0.18
C VAL A 94 5.50 -2.83 1.32
N ILE A 95 4.34 -2.65 1.94
CA ILE A 95 4.12 -2.90 3.37
C ILE A 95 4.42 -4.35 3.73
N SER A 96 3.99 -5.31 2.91
CA SER A 96 4.25 -6.73 3.17
C SER A 96 5.74 -7.08 3.12
N ILE A 97 6.51 -6.47 2.22
CA ILE A 97 7.96 -6.66 2.13
C ILE A 97 8.66 -6.10 3.38
N ILE A 98 8.28 -4.88 3.80
CA ILE A 98 8.81 -4.26 5.03
C ILE A 98 8.43 -5.09 6.25
N ALA A 99 7.21 -5.59 6.30
CA ALA A 99 6.70 -6.39 7.40
C ALA A 99 7.46 -7.72 7.58
N GLN A 100 7.99 -8.33 6.53
CA GLN A 100 8.79 -9.55 6.66
C GLN A 100 9.96 -9.39 7.65
N GLU A 101 10.52 -8.19 7.73
CA GLU A 101 11.62 -7.88 8.66
C GLU A 101 11.11 -7.28 9.98
N LEU A 102 10.27 -6.25 9.91
CA LEU A 102 9.93 -5.43 11.08
C LEU A 102 8.75 -5.98 11.90
N ASN A 103 7.84 -6.74 11.29
CA ASN A 103 6.72 -7.42 11.95
C ASN A 103 6.30 -8.66 11.14
N PRO A 104 7.04 -9.78 11.22
CA PRO A 104 6.79 -10.98 10.40
C PRO A 104 5.41 -11.61 10.61
N GLN A 105 4.74 -11.28 11.70
CA GLN A 105 3.40 -11.80 12.00
C GLN A 105 2.28 -10.99 11.33
N LEU A 106 2.58 -9.80 10.78
CA LEU A 106 1.60 -8.99 10.08
C LEU A 106 1.10 -9.74 8.85
N LYS A 107 -0.21 -9.99 8.80
CA LYS A 107 -0.90 -10.49 7.62
C LYS A 107 -1.38 -9.32 6.79
N VAL A 108 -0.91 -9.22 5.54
CA VAL A 108 -1.40 -8.22 4.59
C VAL A 108 -2.50 -8.82 3.73
N ILE A 109 -3.66 -8.17 3.68
CA ILE A 109 -4.81 -8.58 2.88
C ILE A 109 -4.91 -7.61 1.71
N LEU A 110 -4.79 -8.14 0.50
CA LEU A 110 -4.93 -7.38 -0.74
C LEU A 110 -6.29 -7.65 -1.37
N VAL A 111 -7.00 -6.60 -1.79
CA VAL A 111 -8.26 -6.75 -2.53
C VAL A 111 -8.13 -6.04 -3.87
N GLU A 112 -8.24 -6.79 -4.96
CA GLU A 112 -8.17 -6.28 -6.32
C GLU A 112 -9.17 -7.00 -7.23
N LYS A 113 -10.08 -6.26 -7.86
CA LYS A 113 -11.15 -6.84 -8.71
C LYS A 113 -10.67 -7.25 -10.11
N ASN A 114 -9.61 -6.64 -10.60
CA ASN A 114 -9.08 -6.95 -11.92
C ASN A 114 -8.23 -8.22 -11.89
N LYS A 115 -8.68 -9.27 -12.56
CA LYS A 115 -8.03 -10.59 -12.58
C LYS A 115 -6.57 -10.53 -13.01
N LYS A 116 -6.20 -9.70 -14.02
CA LYS A 116 -4.81 -9.60 -14.48
C LYS A 116 -3.92 -8.96 -13.43
N LYS A 117 -4.42 -7.93 -12.73
CA LYS A 117 -3.70 -7.28 -11.63
C LYS A 117 -3.61 -8.20 -10.42
N ALA A 118 -4.70 -8.89 -10.05
CA ALA A 118 -4.69 -9.87 -8.97
C ALA A 118 -3.66 -10.98 -9.23
N PHE A 119 -3.60 -11.50 -10.46
CA PHE A 119 -2.59 -12.51 -10.83
C PHE A 119 -1.16 -11.95 -10.70
N PHE A 120 -0.92 -10.71 -11.10
CA PHE A 120 0.37 -10.06 -10.86
C PHE A 120 0.72 -10.00 -9.37
N LEU A 121 -0.22 -9.56 -8.52
CA LEU A 121 -0.03 -9.48 -7.06
C LEU A 121 0.31 -10.85 -6.47
N GLU A 122 -0.37 -11.90 -6.92
CA GLU A 122 -0.10 -13.28 -6.53
C GLU A 122 1.33 -13.70 -6.91
N GLN A 123 1.75 -13.43 -8.16
CA GLN A 123 3.09 -13.77 -8.63
C GLN A 123 4.20 -13.09 -7.83
N VAL A 124 4.04 -11.80 -7.49
CA VAL A 124 5.00 -11.08 -6.65
C VAL A 124 5.01 -11.66 -5.24
N SER A 125 3.83 -11.92 -4.67
CA SER A 125 3.69 -12.48 -3.31
C SER A 125 4.38 -13.85 -3.20
N LEU A 126 4.20 -14.73 -4.19
CA LEU A 126 4.84 -16.04 -4.22
C LEU A 126 6.36 -15.94 -4.38
N LYS A 127 6.85 -15.12 -5.33
CA LYS A 127 8.28 -14.96 -5.60
C LYS A 127 9.07 -14.43 -4.41
N LEU A 128 8.43 -13.58 -3.60
CA LEU A 128 9.03 -12.96 -2.41
C LEU A 128 8.62 -13.64 -1.11
N SER A 129 7.83 -14.73 -1.17
CA SER A 129 7.34 -15.48 0.00
C SER A 129 6.64 -14.58 1.03
N LEU A 130 5.77 -13.67 0.56
CA LEU A 130 5.11 -12.67 1.41
C LEU A 130 3.94 -13.28 2.19
N ASN A 131 3.71 -12.82 3.42
CA ASN A 131 2.52 -13.16 4.22
C ASN A 131 1.28 -12.38 3.74
N VAL A 132 0.80 -12.73 2.55
CA VAL A 132 -0.30 -12.05 1.85
C VAL A 132 -1.49 -12.98 1.68
N CYS A 133 -2.69 -12.43 1.89
CA CYS A 133 -3.95 -13.04 1.50
C CYS A 133 -4.58 -12.16 0.41
N LEU A 134 -4.84 -12.72 -0.77
CA LEU A 134 -5.37 -11.98 -1.90
C LEU A 134 -6.83 -12.36 -2.18
N PHE A 135 -7.70 -11.35 -2.27
CA PHE A 135 -9.07 -11.48 -2.77
C PHE A 135 -9.19 -10.87 -4.17
N CYS A 136 -9.45 -11.71 -5.16
CA CYS A 136 -9.76 -11.27 -6.53
C CYS A 136 -11.26 -10.97 -6.67
N SER A 137 -11.73 -9.88 -6.04
CA SER A 137 -13.15 -9.49 -5.98
C SER A 137 -13.30 -7.99 -5.78
N LYS A 138 -14.55 -7.51 -5.79
CA LYS A 138 -14.84 -6.17 -5.26
C LYS A 138 -14.66 -6.21 -3.74
N VAL A 139 -14.23 -5.10 -3.14
CA VAL A 139 -14.01 -5.03 -1.69
C VAL A 139 -15.32 -5.17 -0.90
N GLU A 140 -16.42 -4.71 -1.48
CA GLU A 140 -17.76 -4.81 -0.92
C GLU A 140 -18.26 -6.26 -0.78
N ASP A 141 -17.71 -7.17 -1.62
CA ASP A 141 -18.06 -8.60 -1.60
C ASP A 141 -17.19 -9.40 -0.60
N VAL A 142 -16.16 -8.76 -0.03
CA VAL A 142 -15.28 -9.38 0.97
C VAL A 142 -15.90 -9.24 2.36
N LYS A 143 -15.97 -10.36 3.09
CA LYS A 143 -16.44 -10.33 4.49
C LYS A 143 -15.61 -9.35 5.34
N PRO A 144 -16.20 -8.70 6.36
CA PRO A 144 -15.48 -7.79 7.26
C PRO A 144 -14.18 -8.40 7.80
N GLN A 145 -13.05 -7.73 7.58
CA GLN A 145 -11.72 -8.25 7.93
C GLN A 145 -11.27 -7.86 9.33
N LYS A 146 -11.94 -6.88 9.97
CA LYS A 146 -11.59 -6.34 11.30
C LYS A 146 -10.11 -5.94 11.37
N ALA A 147 -9.61 -5.29 10.31
CA ALA A 147 -8.21 -4.99 10.15
C ALA A 147 -7.72 -3.93 11.16
N ASP A 148 -6.47 -4.06 11.61
CA ASP A 148 -5.84 -3.07 12.50
C ASP A 148 -5.42 -1.83 11.72
N VAL A 149 -4.96 -2.02 10.48
CA VAL A 149 -4.64 -0.94 9.55
C VAL A 149 -5.39 -1.14 8.24
N ILE A 150 -5.93 -0.05 7.70
CA ILE A 150 -6.58 -0.04 6.39
C ILE A 150 -5.88 1.00 5.52
N SER A 151 -5.55 0.62 4.29
CA SER A 151 -4.99 1.53 3.29
C SER A 151 -5.70 1.42 1.95
N ALA A 152 -5.66 2.51 1.20
CA ALA A 152 -6.02 2.55 -0.20
C ALA A 152 -5.33 3.72 -0.88
N ARG A 153 -4.93 3.55 -2.13
CA ARG A 153 -4.33 4.61 -2.94
C ARG A 153 -4.99 4.68 -4.31
N ALA A 154 -5.32 5.90 -4.76
CA ALA A 154 -5.94 6.15 -6.07
C ALA A 154 -7.22 5.31 -6.33
N PHE A 155 -7.98 5.00 -5.29
CA PHE A 155 -9.17 4.14 -5.37
C PHE A 155 -10.47 4.95 -5.59
N GLY A 156 -10.54 6.18 -5.09
CA GLY A 156 -11.75 7.00 -5.22
C GLY A 156 -11.81 8.18 -4.25
N ALA A 157 -12.97 8.80 -4.16
CA ALA A 157 -13.23 9.89 -3.22
C ALA A 157 -13.16 9.42 -1.76
N LEU A 158 -12.78 10.32 -0.84
CA LEU A 158 -12.60 10.01 0.57
C LEU A 158 -13.84 9.39 1.22
N ARG A 159 -15.04 9.90 0.89
CA ARG A 159 -16.31 9.32 1.36
C ARG A 159 -16.38 7.82 1.11
N ARG A 160 -15.99 7.38 -0.10
CA ARG A 160 -16.01 5.95 -0.45
C ARG A 160 -14.96 5.16 0.31
N LEU A 161 -13.78 5.74 0.54
CA LEU A 161 -12.73 5.11 1.35
C LEU A 161 -13.19 4.90 2.79
N ILE A 162 -13.86 5.89 3.38
CA ILE A 162 -14.40 5.82 4.74
C ILE A 162 -15.51 4.78 4.84
N GLU A 163 -16.42 4.71 3.88
CA GLU A 163 -17.48 3.71 3.83
C GLU A 163 -16.92 2.28 3.84
N ILE A 164 -15.92 2.00 3.01
CA ILE A 164 -15.25 0.69 2.97
C ILE A 164 -14.48 0.43 4.27
N ALA A 165 -13.77 1.42 4.77
CA ALA A 165 -13.04 1.29 6.04
C ALA A 165 -14.00 0.95 7.19
N TYR A 166 -15.18 1.59 7.23
CA TYR A 166 -16.22 1.29 8.22
C TYR A 166 -16.68 -0.17 8.17
N MET A 167 -16.79 -0.76 6.98
CA MET A 167 -17.18 -2.17 6.80
C MET A 167 -16.12 -3.15 7.34
N HIS A 168 -14.83 -2.78 7.25
CA HIS A 168 -13.71 -3.68 7.53
C HIS A 168 -12.95 -3.35 8.82
N LYS A 169 -13.35 -2.30 9.54
CA LYS A 169 -12.69 -1.87 10.77
C LYS A 169 -12.97 -2.76 11.97
N ASN A 170 -12.10 -2.69 12.97
CA ASN A 170 -12.35 -2.97 14.39
C ASN A 170 -12.36 -1.63 15.17
N ASP A 171 -12.48 -1.69 16.50
CA ASP A 171 -12.57 -0.48 17.34
C ASP A 171 -11.26 0.32 17.42
N LYS A 172 -10.13 -0.27 17.04
CA LYS A 172 -8.78 0.35 17.12
C LYS A 172 -8.17 0.63 15.74
N THR A 173 -8.92 0.40 14.68
CA THR A 173 -8.45 0.54 13.31
C THR A 173 -7.93 1.95 13.01
N ILE A 174 -6.77 1.99 12.37
CA ILE A 174 -6.22 3.20 11.76
C ILE A 174 -6.33 3.07 10.26
N SER A 175 -6.99 4.04 9.61
CA SER A 175 -7.04 4.10 8.14
C SER A 175 -6.04 5.14 7.64
N LEU A 176 -5.18 4.75 6.71
CA LEU A 176 -4.11 5.57 6.14
C LEU A 176 -4.36 5.77 4.64
N PHE A 177 -4.83 6.95 4.26
CA PHE A 177 -5.18 7.27 2.89
C PHE A 177 -4.30 8.36 2.30
N PRO A 178 -3.31 8.04 1.44
CA PRO A 178 -2.59 9.04 0.65
C PRO A 178 -3.55 9.77 -0.29
N LYS A 179 -3.57 11.09 -0.21
CA LYS A 179 -4.44 11.98 -0.99
C LYS A 179 -3.66 13.12 -1.61
N GLY A 180 -4.08 13.55 -2.80
CA GLY A 180 -3.55 14.75 -3.49
C GLY A 180 -4.17 16.05 -2.97
N LYS A 181 -3.92 17.17 -3.63
CA LYS A 181 -4.29 18.55 -3.21
C LYS A 181 -5.78 18.77 -2.92
N THR A 182 -6.68 18.01 -3.49
CA THR A 182 -8.15 18.23 -3.42
C THR A 182 -8.82 17.64 -2.18
N PHE A 183 -8.06 17.02 -1.28
CA PHE A 183 -8.61 16.30 -0.12
C PHE A 183 -9.47 17.16 0.82
N SER A 184 -9.22 18.49 0.90
CA SER A 184 -9.99 19.37 1.77
C SER A 184 -11.49 19.45 1.39
N LEU A 185 -11.81 19.40 0.10
CA LEU A 185 -13.19 19.33 -0.37
C LEU A 185 -13.80 17.95 -0.06
N GLU A 186 -13.05 16.90 -0.28
CA GLU A 186 -13.49 15.53 0.00
C GLU A 186 -13.76 15.28 1.50
N ILE A 187 -13.03 15.98 2.40
CA ILE A 187 -13.29 15.93 3.84
C ILE A 187 -14.68 16.53 4.13
N LYS A 188 -14.96 17.75 3.63
CA LYS A 188 -16.26 18.41 3.84
C LYS A 188 -17.44 17.54 3.36
N GLU A 189 -17.31 16.94 2.19
CA GLU A 189 -18.31 16.03 1.63
C GLU A 189 -18.47 14.77 2.49
N SER A 190 -17.39 14.25 3.06
CA SER A 190 -17.42 13.05 3.89
C SER A 190 -18.09 13.28 5.23
N LEU A 191 -17.90 14.46 5.85
CA LEU A 191 -18.49 14.84 7.14
C LEU A 191 -20.03 14.97 7.11
N VAL A 192 -20.63 15.04 5.94
CA VAL A 192 -22.10 14.98 5.80
C VAL A 192 -22.67 13.61 6.18
N TYR A 193 -21.89 12.55 6.00
CA TYR A 193 -22.34 11.16 6.18
C TYR A 193 -21.64 10.41 7.30
N TRP A 194 -20.46 10.92 7.72
CA TRP A 194 -19.56 10.21 8.62
C TRP A 194 -18.99 11.12 9.68
N GLU A 195 -18.94 10.65 10.91
CA GLU A 195 -18.13 11.21 11.99
C GLU A 195 -16.84 10.43 12.08
N PHE A 196 -15.71 11.11 12.21
CA PHE A 196 -14.40 10.48 12.36
C PHE A 196 -13.37 11.44 12.95
N GLU A 197 -12.37 10.89 13.60
CA GLU A 197 -11.16 11.62 13.97
C GLU A 197 -10.17 11.59 12.81
N MET A 198 -9.54 12.72 12.53
CA MET A 198 -8.59 12.83 11.44
C MET A 198 -7.33 13.57 11.86
N ARG A 199 -6.18 13.03 11.45
CA ARG A 199 -4.90 13.72 11.47
C ARG A 199 -4.37 13.82 10.05
N GLN A 200 -4.06 15.03 9.62
CA GLN A 200 -3.35 15.26 8.36
C GLN A 200 -1.85 15.12 8.62
N ILE A 201 -1.19 14.30 7.83
CA ILE A 201 0.25 14.05 7.89
C ILE A 201 0.86 14.53 6.58
N SER A 202 1.87 15.39 6.65
CA SER A 202 2.60 15.84 5.47
C SER A 202 3.31 14.67 4.81
N ASN A 203 3.17 14.55 3.50
CA ASN A 203 3.91 13.56 2.73
C ASN A 203 5.41 13.95 2.71
N LEU A 204 6.28 13.00 3.03
CA LEU A 204 7.72 13.23 3.13
C LEU A 204 8.41 13.44 1.76
N LEU A 205 7.73 13.07 0.68
CA LEU A 205 8.27 13.05 -0.69
C LEU A 205 7.60 14.08 -1.61
N SER A 206 6.48 14.67 -1.19
CA SER A 206 5.71 15.57 -2.04
C SER A 206 4.93 16.59 -1.21
N LEU A 207 5.16 17.87 -1.48
CA LEU A 207 4.41 18.96 -0.85
C LEU A 207 2.94 19.04 -1.33
N ASP A 208 2.63 18.36 -2.43
CA ASP A 208 1.32 18.40 -3.08
C ASP A 208 0.38 17.26 -2.63
N SER A 209 0.80 16.47 -1.65
CA SER A 209 0.02 15.35 -1.14
C SER A 209 0.14 15.24 0.38
N SER A 210 -0.83 14.59 0.98
CA SER A 210 -0.88 14.32 2.41
C SER A 210 -1.35 12.89 2.64
N ILE A 211 -1.02 12.33 3.79
CA ILE A 211 -1.62 11.10 4.28
C ILE A 211 -2.71 11.51 5.27
N LEU A 212 -3.93 11.09 5.03
CA LEU A 212 -5.02 11.24 5.99
C LEU A 212 -5.06 10.00 6.88
N GLU A 213 -4.74 10.18 8.13
CA GLU A 213 -4.96 9.18 9.17
C GLU A 213 -6.36 9.38 9.73
N ILE A 214 -7.22 8.36 9.61
CA ILE A 214 -8.61 8.41 10.05
C ILE A 214 -8.86 7.30 11.06
N ARG A 215 -9.53 7.66 12.16
CA ARG A 215 -9.89 6.78 13.28
C ARG A 215 -11.34 7.00 13.69
N ASN A 216 -11.87 6.10 14.52
CA ASN A 216 -13.17 6.24 15.20
C ASN A 216 -14.33 6.56 14.26
N ILE A 217 -14.33 5.92 13.07
CA ILE A 217 -15.36 6.13 12.05
C ILE A 217 -16.73 5.66 12.58
N LYS A 218 -17.74 6.55 12.47
CA LYS A 218 -19.15 6.31 12.80
C LYS A 218 -20.05 6.91 11.72
N VAL A 219 -21.27 6.42 11.62
CA VAL A 219 -22.29 7.06 10.77
C VAL A 219 -22.73 8.37 11.45
N ALA A 220 -22.80 9.46 10.69
CA ALA A 220 -23.33 10.72 11.19
C ALA A 220 -24.82 10.56 11.59
N GLN A 221 -25.20 11.18 12.68
CA GLN A 221 -26.58 11.18 13.19
C GLN A 221 -27.45 12.20 12.47
#